data_93d5d9ebf6c10b5039ef0df0e22b4181
#
_entry.id   93d5d9ebf6c10b5039ef0df0e22b4181
#
_cell.length_a   1.000
_cell.length_b   1.000
_cell.length_c   1.000
_cell.angle_alpha   90.00
_cell.angle_beta   90.00
_cell.angle_gamma   90.00
#
_symmetry.space_group_name_H-M   'P 1'
#
loop_
_entity.id
_entity.type
_entity.pdbx_description
1 polymer ?
#
loop_
_entity_poly.entity_id
_entity_poly.type
_entity_poly.pdbx_seq_one_letter_code
_entity_poly.pdbx_strand_id
1 'polypeptide(L)'
;HVLIYAITSLVLFAEADWRLMLPLLAWIVSYIAALFYFVPRVKERSVVSSDARSKLMGRIVDGYTNIATLKLFAHTDYEQQYAREAIREQTEKTQLASRVITSMDVVITTLNGLLVVATTGLALWLWSQSLITVGAIALATGLVIRIVNMSGWIMWVVNGIFENIGMVQDGLQTIAQPVTVTGLPNAPALKV
;
A
#
# COMPACT_ATOMS: atom_id res chain seq x y z
N HIS A 1 -2.50 10.29 15.66
CA HIS A 1 -3.04 11.62 15.35
C HIS A 1 -4.44 11.53 14.69
N VAL A 2 -4.66 10.69 13.67
CA VAL A 2 -5.98 10.58 12.97
C VAL A 2 -7.13 10.26 13.92
N LEU A 3 -6.94 9.31 14.83
CA LEU A 3 -7.96 8.94 15.82
C LEU A 3 -8.31 10.10 16.75
N ILE A 4 -7.31 10.87 17.18
CA ILE A 4 -7.54 12.05 18.04
C ILE A 4 -8.39 13.08 17.29
N TYR A 5 -8.04 13.37 16.02
CA TYR A 5 -8.83 14.29 15.21
C TYR A 5 -10.24 13.79 14.92
N ALA A 6 -10.41 12.50 14.66
CA ALA A 6 -11.73 11.91 14.46
C ALA A 6 -12.62 12.04 15.72
N ILE A 7 -12.05 11.74 16.89
CA ILE A 7 -12.75 11.87 18.18
C ILE A 7 -13.08 13.33 18.47
N THR A 8 -12.11 14.24 18.31
CA THR A 8 -12.31 15.67 18.52
C THR A 8 -13.39 16.22 17.57
N SER A 9 -13.38 15.80 16.30
CA SER A 9 -14.39 16.19 15.33
C SER A 9 -15.78 15.68 15.70
N LEU A 10 -15.89 14.45 16.22
CA LEU A 10 -17.16 13.90 16.71
C LEU A 10 -17.71 14.70 17.88
N VAL A 11 -16.85 15.09 18.83
CA VAL A 11 -17.26 15.92 19.97
C VAL A 11 -17.76 17.29 19.50
N LEU A 12 -16.99 17.97 18.63
CA LEU A 12 -17.38 19.29 18.11
C LEU A 12 -18.64 19.23 17.24
N PHE A 13 -18.87 18.14 16.50
CA PHE A 13 -20.12 17.95 15.76
C PHE A 13 -21.29 17.71 16.69
N ALA A 14 -21.09 16.94 17.78
CA ALA A 14 -22.14 16.73 18.79
C ALA A 14 -22.57 18.03 19.47
N GLU A 15 -21.62 18.94 19.74
CA GLU A 15 -21.90 20.25 20.31
C GLU A 15 -22.70 21.18 19.36
N ALA A 16 -22.40 21.07 18.05
CA ALA A 16 -23.13 21.87 17.05
C ALA A 16 -24.52 21.29 16.74
N ASP A 17 -24.58 20.03 16.33
CA ASP A 17 -25.81 19.22 16.16
C ASP A 17 -25.39 17.75 15.99
N TRP A 18 -26.03 16.84 16.75
CA TRP A 18 -25.71 15.40 16.71
C TRP A 18 -25.87 14.78 15.32
N ARG A 19 -26.69 15.35 14.44
CA ARG A 19 -26.92 14.88 13.07
C ARG A 19 -25.68 15.01 12.23
N LEU A 20 -24.80 16.00 12.50
CA LEU A 20 -23.52 16.17 11.80
C LEU A 20 -22.53 15.02 12.08
N MET A 21 -22.73 14.27 13.17
CA MET A 21 -21.93 13.07 13.44
C MET A 21 -22.23 11.93 12.47
N LEU A 22 -23.46 11.82 11.94
CA LEU A 22 -23.87 10.67 11.13
C LEU A 22 -23.03 10.46 9.87
N PRO A 23 -22.77 11.48 9.02
CA PRO A 23 -21.88 11.30 7.86
C PRO A 23 -20.48 10.88 8.26
N LEU A 24 -19.93 11.42 9.36
CA LEU A 24 -18.60 11.08 9.83
C LEU A 24 -18.53 9.65 10.38
N LEU A 25 -19.51 9.20 11.14
CA LEU A 25 -19.57 7.81 11.63
C LEU A 25 -19.73 6.81 10.48
N ALA A 26 -20.62 7.10 9.52
CA ALA A 26 -20.78 6.27 8.33
C ALA A 26 -19.47 6.17 7.53
N TRP A 27 -18.75 7.29 7.39
CA TRP A 27 -17.46 7.33 6.74
C TRP A 27 -16.41 6.51 7.51
N ILE A 28 -16.29 6.65 8.83
CA ILE A 28 -15.35 5.87 9.66
C ILE A 28 -15.57 4.38 9.47
N VAL A 29 -16.82 3.91 9.57
CA VAL A 29 -17.16 2.49 9.41
C VAL A 29 -16.80 2.02 8.00
N SER A 30 -17.17 2.76 6.96
CA SER A 30 -16.88 2.43 5.57
C SER A 30 -15.39 2.45 5.28
N TYR A 31 -14.64 3.40 5.84
CA TYR A 31 -13.19 3.52 5.70
C TYR A 31 -12.46 2.34 6.34
N ILE A 32 -12.84 1.97 7.56
CA ILE A 32 -12.29 0.81 8.26
C ILE A 32 -12.60 -0.48 7.47
N ALA A 33 -13.83 -0.64 7.01
CA ALA A 33 -14.21 -1.79 6.19
C ALA A 33 -13.38 -1.87 4.88
N ALA A 34 -13.16 -0.74 4.21
CA ALA A 34 -12.31 -0.66 3.03
C ALA A 34 -10.87 -1.07 3.35
N LEU A 35 -10.28 -0.59 4.45
CA LEU A 35 -8.94 -1.00 4.86
C LEU A 35 -8.86 -2.51 5.12
N PHE A 36 -9.78 -3.09 5.88
CA PHE A 36 -9.81 -4.54 6.13
C PHE A 36 -9.95 -5.37 4.85
N TYR A 37 -10.66 -4.85 3.84
CA TYR A 37 -10.83 -5.52 2.57
C TYR A 37 -9.59 -5.43 1.67
N PHE A 38 -9.02 -4.23 1.53
CA PHE A 38 -7.95 -3.96 0.55
C PHE A 38 -6.55 -4.27 1.08
N VAL A 39 -6.23 -3.96 2.35
CA VAL A 39 -4.87 -4.10 2.90
C VAL A 39 -4.30 -5.51 2.74
N PRO A 40 -5.02 -6.61 3.07
CA PRO A 40 -4.51 -7.96 2.86
C PRO A 40 -4.23 -8.27 1.39
N ARG A 41 -5.12 -7.79 0.48
CA ARG A 41 -4.99 -7.99 -0.96
C ARG A 41 -3.81 -7.24 -1.56
N VAL A 42 -3.59 -6.00 -1.12
CA VAL A 42 -2.42 -5.21 -1.51
C VAL A 42 -1.15 -5.93 -1.07
N LYS A 43 -1.09 -6.42 0.19
CA LYS A 43 0.04 -7.19 0.71
C LYS A 43 0.36 -8.40 -0.17
N GLU A 44 -0.63 -9.25 -0.41
CA GLU A 44 -0.46 -10.47 -1.21
C GLU A 44 0.08 -10.17 -2.62
N ARG A 45 -0.52 -9.20 -3.31
CA ARG A 45 -0.10 -8.81 -4.66
C ARG A 45 1.26 -8.12 -4.70
N SER A 46 1.59 -7.34 -3.66
CA SER A 46 2.91 -6.69 -3.55
C SER A 46 4.03 -7.71 -3.35
N VAL A 47 3.83 -8.75 -2.53
CA VAL A 47 4.80 -9.84 -2.36
C VAL A 47 5.05 -10.55 -3.70
N VAL A 48 4.00 -10.96 -4.41
CA VAL A 48 4.13 -11.63 -5.72
C VAL A 48 4.85 -10.75 -6.75
N SER A 49 4.59 -9.44 -6.74
CA SER A 49 5.28 -8.47 -7.62
C SER A 49 6.74 -8.30 -7.25
N SER A 50 7.06 -8.30 -5.95
CA SER A 50 8.46 -8.24 -5.45
C SER A 50 9.26 -9.48 -5.86
N ASP A 51 8.68 -10.68 -5.69
CA ASP A 51 9.32 -11.94 -6.10
C ASP A 51 9.63 -11.96 -7.61
N ALA A 52 8.69 -11.50 -8.43
CA ALA A 52 8.91 -11.39 -9.87
C ALA A 52 10.02 -10.39 -10.22
N ARG A 53 10.12 -9.27 -9.46
CA ARG A 53 11.20 -8.30 -9.61
C ARG A 53 12.55 -8.91 -9.24
N SER A 54 12.64 -9.65 -8.13
CA SER A 54 13.87 -10.31 -7.69
C SER A 54 14.35 -11.36 -8.70
N LYS A 55 13.42 -12.14 -9.25
CA LYS A 55 13.74 -13.10 -10.34
C LYS A 55 14.28 -12.40 -11.59
N LEU A 56 13.64 -11.32 -12.03
CA LEU A 56 14.12 -10.53 -13.17
C LEU A 56 15.52 -10.00 -12.90
N MET A 57 15.76 -9.43 -11.70
CA MET A 57 17.05 -8.89 -11.34
C MET A 57 18.14 -9.97 -11.30
N GLY A 58 17.83 -11.17 -10.75
CA GLY A 58 18.74 -12.33 -10.80
C GLY A 58 19.13 -12.70 -12.24
N ARG A 59 18.16 -12.82 -13.16
CA ARG A 59 18.42 -13.11 -14.57
C ARG A 59 19.30 -12.06 -15.25
N ILE A 60 19.07 -10.77 -14.95
CA ILE A 60 19.89 -9.68 -15.47
C ILE A 60 21.33 -9.77 -14.96
N VAL A 61 21.51 -9.98 -13.66
CA VAL A 61 22.83 -10.12 -13.04
C VAL A 61 23.57 -11.32 -13.62
N ASP A 62 22.93 -12.47 -13.76
CA ASP A 62 23.52 -13.67 -14.34
C ASP A 62 23.96 -13.43 -15.79
N GLY A 63 23.14 -12.79 -16.60
CA GLY A 63 23.46 -12.42 -17.98
C GLY A 63 24.67 -11.47 -18.06
N TYR A 64 24.74 -10.46 -17.20
CA TYR A 64 25.87 -9.54 -17.17
C TYR A 64 27.15 -10.19 -16.65
N THR A 65 27.09 -11.04 -15.65
CA THR A 65 28.23 -11.74 -15.09
C THR A 65 28.85 -12.70 -16.12
N ASN A 66 28.03 -13.34 -16.96
CA ASN A 66 28.44 -14.30 -17.97
C ASN A 66 28.49 -13.71 -19.39
N ILE A 67 28.53 -12.39 -19.55
CA ILE A 67 28.39 -11.70 -20.84
C ILE A 67 29.46 -12.10 -21.85
N ALA A 68 30.68 -12.39 -21.39
CA ALA A 68 31.79 -12.85 -22.25
C ALA A 68 31.48 -14.22 -22.87
N THR A 69 30.97 -15.15 -22.05
CA THR A 69 30.55 -16.49 -22.48
C THR A 69 29.38 -16.43 -23.45
N LEU A 70 28.38 -15.62 -23.14
CA LEU A 70 27.20 -15.41 -23.99
C LEU A 70 27.58 -14.88 -25.37
N LYS A 71 28.49 -13.92 -25.44
CA LYS A 71 29.00 -13.38 -26.70
C LYS A 71 29.84 -14.40 -27.50
N LEU A 72 30.57 -15.24 -26.80
CA LEU A 72 31.42 -16.24 -27.44
C LEU A 72 30.60 -17.35 -28.13
N PHE A 73 29.50 -17.76 -27.50
CA PHE A 73 28.62 -18.84 -28.03
C PHE A 73 27.49 -18.32 -28.93
N ALA A 74 27.43 -17.02 -29.21
CA ALA A 74 26.47 -16.37 -30.12
C ALA A 74 24.97 -16.70 -29.88
N HIS A 75 24.59 -17.09 -28.64
CA HIS A 75 23.20 -17.40 -28.26
C HIS A 75 22.39 -16.15 -27.88
N THR A 76 22.60 -15.04 -28.58
CA THR A 76 21.99 -13.72 -28.28
C THR A 76 20.46 -13.75 -28.34
N ASP A 77 19.88 -14.50 -29.27
CA ASP A 77 18.41 -14.58 -29.44
C ASP A 77 17.74 -15.33 -28.28
N TYR A 78 18.35 -16.40 -27.80
CA TYR A 78 17.84 -17.18 -26.68
C TYR A 78 17.86 -16.34 -25.39
N GLU A 79 18.95 -15.65 -25.12
CA GLU A 79 19.09 -14.78 -23.95
C GLU A 79 18.13 -13.58 -23.98
N GLN A 80 17.92 -12.99 -25.18
CA GLN A 80 16.93 -11.94 -25.33
C GLN A 80 15.50 -12.45 -25.03
N GLN A 81 15.16 -13.64 -25.51
CA GLN A 81 13.85 -14.25 -25.24
C GLN A 81 13.70 -14.55 -23.76
N TYR A 82 14.72 -15.08 -23.10
CA TYR A 82 14.74 -15.39 -21.67
C TYR A 82 14.57 -14.13 -20.81
N ALA A 83 15.25 -13.03 -21.16
CA ALA A 83 15.08 -11.74 -20.50
C ALA A 83 13.70 -11.12 -20.75
N ARG A 84 13.18 -11.18 -21.98
CA ARG A 84 11.84 -10.67 -22.33
C ARG A 84 10.75 -11.39 -21.57
N GLU A 85 10.86 -12.69 -21.37
CA GLU A 85 9.90 -13.48 -20.62
C GLU A 85 9.86 -13.04 -19.14
N ALA A 86 11.03 -12.83 -18.52
CA ALA A 86 11.11 -12.32 -17.15
C ALA A 86 10.53 -10.90 -17.00
N ILE A 87 10.80 -10.02 -17.96
CA ILE A 87 10.23 -8.67 -18.01
C ILE A 87 8.70 -8.75 -18.14
N ARG A 88 8.20 -9.63 -18.98
CA ARG A 88 6.76 -9.81 -19.17
C ARG A 88 6.09 -10.31 -17.89
N GLU A 89 6.66 -11.34 -17.24
CA GLU A 89 6.16 -11.87 -15.97
C GLU A 89 6.12 -10.78 -14.91
N GLN A 90 7.22 -10.05 -14.71
CA GLN A 90 7.31 -8.96 -13.75
C GLN A 90 6.29 -7.85 -14.05
N THR A 91 6.14 -7.44 -15.32
CA THR A 91 5.19 -6.43 -15.73
C THR A 91 3.75 -6.84 -15.43
N GLU A 92 3.38 -8.10 -15.73
CA GLU A 92 2.05 -8.63 -15.46
C GLU A 92 1.74 -8.63 -13.95
N LYS A 93 2.66 -9.13 -13.12
CA LYS A 93 2.48 -9.15 -11.66
C LYS A 93 2.39 -7.75 -11.08
N THR A 94 3.22 -6.81 -11.55
CA THR A 94 3.16 -5.41 -11.14
C THR A 94 1.85 -4.74 -11.54
N GLN A 95 1.34 -5.00 -12.74
CA GLN A 95 0.04 -4.47 -13.17
C GLN A 95 -1.11 -4.99 -12.30
N LEU A 96 -1.09 -6.26 -11.92
CA LEU A 96 -2.10 -6.83 -11.02
C LEU A 96 -2.04 -6.18 -9.62
N ALA A 97 -0.85 -5.95 -9.07
CA ALA A 97 -0.68 -5.24 -7.81
C ALA A 97 -1.18 -3.78 -7.92
N SER A 98 -0.79 -3.07 -8.97
CA SER A 98 -1.21 -1.69 -9.22
C SER A 98 -2.73 -1.54 -9.38
N ARG A 99 -3.41 -2.51 -10.01
CA ARG A 99 -4.88 -2.49 -10.11
C ARG A 99 -5.57 -2.54 -8.75
N VAL A 100 -5.07 -3.36 -7.81
CA VAL A 100 -5.64 -3.43 -6.46
C VAL A 100 -5.39 -2.12 -5.71
N ILE A 101 -4.19 -1.54 -5.81
CA ILE A 101 -3.84 -0.25 -5.20
C ILE A 101 -4.72 0.86 -5.76
N THR A 102 -4.86 0.94 -7.08
CA THR A 102 -5.72 1.94 -7.74
C THR A 102 -7.19 1.78 -7.35
N SER A 103 -7.69 0.54 -7.27
CA SER A 103 -9.07 0.28 -6.84
C SER A 103 -9.31 0.75 -5.40
N MET A 104 -8.35 0.52 -4.51
CA MET A 104 -8.38 1.01 -3.13
C MET A 104 -8.40 2.54 -3.10
N ASP A 105 -7.53 3.19 -3.90
CA ASP A 105 -7.46 4.65 -3.99
C ASP A 105 -8.77 5.27 -4.49
N VAL A 106 -9.37 4.71 -5.53
CA VAL A 106 -10.67 5.14 -6.06
C VAL A 106 -11.76 5.03 -4.99
N VAL A 107 -11.83 3.90 -4.26
CA VAL A 107 -12.84 3.72 -3.20
C VAL A 107 -12.65 4.74 -2.08
N ILE A 108 -11.41 4.94 -1.60
CA ILE A 108 -11.12 5.89 -0.52
C ILE A 108 -11.39 7.33 -0.96
N THR A 109 -10.97 7.70 -2.17
CA THR A 109 -11.24 9.05 -2.71
C THR A 109 -12.74 9.29 -2.87
N THR A 110 -13.50 8.30 -3.30
CA THR A 110 -14.96 8.38 -3.39
C THR A 110 -15.60 8.54 -2.00
N LEU A 111 -15.18 7.77 -1.01
CA LEU A 111 -15.65 7.90 0.37
C LEU A 111 -15.34 9.30 0.94
N ASN A 112 -14.15 9.82 0.66
CA ASN A 112 -13.74 11.17 1.07
C ASN A 112 -14.62 12.25 0.41
N GLY A 113 -14.88 12.13 -0.89
CA GLY A 113 -15.78 13.03 -1.61
C GLY A 113 -17.22 12.99 -1.06
N LEU A 114 -17.73 11.78 -0.79
CA LEU A 114 -19.05 11.60 -0.19
C LEU A 114 -19.13 12.21 1.22
N LEU A 115 -18.09 12.08 2.04
CA LEU A 115 -18.03 12.70 3.36
C LEU A 115 -18.15 14.22 3.25
N VAL A 116 -17.38 14.86 2.36
CA VAL A 116 -17.43 16.31 2.16
C VAL A 116 -18.82 16.76 1.72
N VAL A 117 -19.38 16.12 0.71
CA VAL A 117 -20.70 16.46 0.16
C VAL A 117 -21.81 16.23 1.18
N ALA A 118 -21.79 15.08 1.87
CA ALA A 118 -22.83 14.76 2.86
C ALA A 118 -22.77 15.70 4.07
N THR A 119 -21.56 15.97 4.61
CA THR A 119 -21.44 16.86 5.78
C THR A 119 -21.79 18.30 5.43
N THR A 120 -21.26 18.81 4.31
CA THR A 120 -21.54 20.20 3.89
C THR A 120 -23.03 20.36 3.51
N GLY A 121 -23.58 19.40 2.76
CA GLY A 121 -24.99 19.41 2.38
C GLY A 121 -25.93 19.35 3.59
N LEU A 122 -25.63 18.48 4.56
CA LEU A 122 -26.38 18.38 5.80
C LEU A 122 -26.26 19.66 6.65
N ALA A 123 -25.06 20.25 6.74
CA ALA A 123 -24.83 21.49 7.46
C ALA A 123 -25.64 22.66 6.83
N LEU A 124 -25.61 22.78 5.49
CA LEU A 124 -26.42 23.77 4.78
C LEU A 124 -27.94 23.58 5.00
N TRP A 125 -28.38 22.33 4.99
CA TRP A 125 -29.79 22.01 5.26
C TRP A 125 -30.18 22.36 6.69
N LEU A 126 -29.38 22.03 7.70
CA LEU A 126 -29.62 22.40 9.10
C LEU A 126 -29.61 23.91 9.30
N TRP A 127 -28.72 24.63 8.61
CA TRP A 127 -28.70 26.09 8.63
C TRP A 127 -29.95 26.70 8.03
N SER A 128 -30.46 26.16 6.93
CA SER A 128 -31.73 26.64 6.32
C SER A 128 -32.91 26.48 7.26
N GLN A 129 -32.83 25.54 8.20
CA GLN A 129 -33.81 25.34 9.28
C GLN A 129 -33.52 26.20 10.53
N SER A 130 -32.51 27.07 10.47
CA SER A 130 -32.07 27.91 11.61
C SER A 130 -31.61 27.11 12.84
N LEU A 131 -31.21 25.83 12.65
CA LEU A 131 -30.77 24.95 13.74
C LEU A 131 -29.28 25.13 14.07
N ILE A 132 -28.48 25.58 13.12
CA ILE A 132 -27.05 25.83 13.32
C ILE A 132 -26.66 27.20 12.77
N THR A 133 -25.49 27.69 13.21
CA THR A 133 -24.91 28.96 12.77
C THR A 133 -24.02 28.79 11.52
N VAL A 134 -23.74 29.90 10.81
CA VAL A 134 -22.77 29.92 9.70
C VAL A 134 -21.38 29.49 10.18
N GLY A 135 -21.01 29.83 11.43
CA GLY A 135 -19.75 29.39 12.05
C GLY A 135 -19.69 27.87 12.20
N ALA A 136 -20.80 27.19 12.50
CA ALA A 136 -20.85 25.74 12.57
C ALA A 136 -20.63 25.07 11.17
N ILE A 137 -21.12 25.68 10.08
CA ILE A 137 -20.87 25.21 8.72
C ILE A 137 -19.37 25.29 8.41
N ALA A 138 -18.77 26.44 8.69
CA ALA A 138 -17.33 26.65 8.44
C ALA A 138 -16.47 25.67 9.24
N LEU A 139 -16.81 25.44 10.52
CA LEU A 139 -16.12 24.49 11.39
C LEU A 139 -16.28 23.07 10.88
N ALA A 140 -17.50 22.63 10.54
CA ALA A 140 -17.77 21.29 10.05
C ALA A 140 -17.01 21.01 8.74
N THR A 141 -17.08 21.93 7.78
CA THR A 141 -16.38 21.80 6.50
C THR A 141 -14.86 21.78 6.68
N GLY A 142 -14.32 22.65 7.53
CA GLY A 142 -12.89 22.71 7.82
C GLY A 142 -12.36 21.43 8.47
N LEU A 143 -13.09 20.86 9.44
CA LEU A 143 -12.74 19.60 10.07
C LEU A 143 -12.76 18.43 9.09
N VAL A 144 -13.77 18.35 8.23
CA VAL A 144 -13.89 17.28 7.22
C VAL A 144 -12.75 17.36 6.21
N ILE A 145 -12.42 18.54 5.69
CA ILE A 145 -11.29 18.73 4.77
C ILE A 145 -9.98 18.27 5.44
N ARG A 146 -9.79 18.57 6.70
CA ARG A 146 -8.61 18.13 7.45
C ARG A 146 -8.56 16.61 7.59
N ILE A 147 -9.68 15.95 7.90
CA ILE A 147 -9.78 14.48 7.97
C ILE A 147 -9.44 13.86 6.62
N VAL A 148 -9.98 14.40 5.53
CA VAL A 148 -9.73 13.93 4.16
C VAL A 148 -8.23 14.02 3.81
N ASN A 149 -7.58 15.13 4.12
CA ASN A 149 -6.15 15.29 3.90
C ASN A 149 -5.30 14.29 4.70
N MET A 150 -5.71 13.98 5.94
CA MET A 150 -5.04 12.97 6.76
C MET A 150 -5.28 11.54 6.26
N SER A 151 -6.44 11.27 5.67
CA SER A 151 -6.80 9.98 5.07
C SER A 151 -5.85 9.60 3.92
N GLY A 152 -5.50 10.56 3.06
CA GLY A 152 -4.54 10.34 1.96
C GLY A 152 -3.13 9.95 2.45
N TRP A 153 -2.70 10.50 3.58
CA TRP A 153 -1.39 10.15 4.16
C TRP A 153 -1.35 8.71 4.69
N ILE A 154 -2.46 8.18 5.21
CA ILE A 154 -2.55 6.77 5.66
C ILE A 154 -2.29 5.82 4.49
N MET A 155 -2.85 6.11 3.31
CA MET A 155 -2.59 5.33 2.09
C MET A 155 -1.10 5.25 1.75
N TRP A 156 -0.42 6.39 1.78
CA TRP A 156 1.01 6.45 1.51
C TRP A 156 1.82 5.63 2.52
N VAL A 157 1.49 5.73 3.81
CA VAL A 157 2.15 4.97 4.89
C VAL A 157 1.91 3.46 4.71
N VAL A 158 0.68 3.03 4.42
CA VAL A 158 0.34 1.62 4.21
C VAL A 158 1.14 1.04 3.04
N ASN A 159 1.19 1.74 1.91
CA ASN A 159 1.98 1.31 0.76
C ASN A 159 3.48 1.23 1.08
N GLY A 160 4.04 2.23 1.76
CA GLY A 160 5.44 2.25 2.18
C GLY A 160 5.80 1.14 3.17
N ILE A 161 4.92 0.81 4.11
CA ILE A 161 5.15 -0.30 5.05
C ILE A 161 5.27 -1.64 4.29
N PHE A 162 4.40 -1.92 3.34
CA PHE A 162 4.45 -3.19 2.60
C PHE A 162 5.66 -3.28 1.68
N GLU A 163 6.07 -2.20 1.06
CA GLU A 163 7.30 -2.15 0.26
C GLU A 163 8.54 -2.42 1.13
N ASN A 164 8.62 -1.82 2.31
CA ASN A 164 9.73 -2.02 3.24
C ASN A 164 9.72 -3.41 3.87
N ILE A 165 8.57 -3.99 4.21
CA ILE A 165 8.47 -5.37 4.73
C ILE A 165 8.98 -6.36 3.67
N GLY A 166 8.63 -6.18 2.40
CA GLY A 166 9.14 -7.02 1.32
C GLY A 166 10.66 -6.99 1.24
N MET A 167 11.27 -5.79 1.27
CA MET A 167 12.72 -5.64 1.27
C MET A 167 13.42 -6.31 2.48
N VAL A 168 12.85 -6.16 3.67
CA VAL A 168 13.40 -6.77 4.90
C VAL A 168 13.27 -8.30 4.86
N GLN A 169 12.18 -8.86 4.37
CA GLN A 169 12.00 -10.30 4.23
C GLN A 169 13.00 -10.90 3.24
N ASP A 170 13.23 -10.25 2.10
CA ASP A 170 14.22 -10.67 1.10
C ASP A 170 15.65 -10.66 1.69
N GLY A 171 15.99 -9.59 2.41
CA GLY A 171 17.26 -9.49 3.12
C GLY A 171 17.45 -10.58 4.18
N LEU A 172 16.41 -10.86 4.99
CA LEU A 172 16.46 -11.91 6.01
C LEU A 172 16.56 -13.31 5.41
N GLN A 173 15.87 -13.61 4.32
CA GLN A 173 16.01 -14.90 3.62
C GLN A 173 17.40 -15.12 3.08
N THR A 174 18.08 -14.06 2.65
CA THR A 174 19.46 -14.14 2.15
C THR A 174 20.47 -14.36 3.28
N ILE A 175 20.27 -13.72 4.45
CA ILE A 175 21.21 -13.78 5.58
C ILE A 175 20.97 -15.02 6.46
N ALA A 176 19.70 -15.43 6.63
CA ALA A 176 19.28 -16.51 7.52
C ALA A 176 19.34 -17.90 6.87
N GLN A 177 20.03 -18.05 5.74
CA GLN A 177 20.21 -19.38 5.14
C GLN A 177 21.01 -20.25 6.11
N PRO A 178 20.50 -21.43 6.50
CA PRO A 178 21.24 -22.36 7.36
C PRO A 178 22.52 -22.79 6.64
N VAL A 179 23.62 -22.77 7.36
CA VAL A 179 24.89 -23.32 6.85
C VAL A 179 24.70 -24.82 6.60
N THR A 180 24.47 -25.18 5.34
CA THR A 180 24.20 -26.57 4.93
C THR A 180 25.46 -27.43 4.92
N VAL A 181 26.64 -26.81 4.83
CA VAL A 181 27.93 -27.49 4.90
C VAL A 181 28.49 -27.33 6.32
N THR A 182 28.10 -28.23 7.20
CA THR A 182 28.71 -28.34 8.53
C THR A 182 29.86 -29.31 8.44
N GLY A 183 31.06 -28.92 8.88
CA GLY A 183 32.18 -29.83 9.02
C GLY A 183 31.83 -31.01 9.89
N LEU A 184 32.20 -32.23 9.50
CA LEU A 184 32.02 -33.40 10.34
C LEU A 184 32.74 -33.19 11.67
N PRO A 185 32.07 -33.34 12.84
CA PRO A 185 32.77 -33.30 14.12
C PRO A 185 33.78 -34.48 14.12
N ASN A 186 35.06 -34.17 14.33
CA ASN A 186 36.20 -35.11 14.29
C ASN A 186 36.66 -35.54 12.86
N ALA A 187 36.49 -34.71 11.84
CA ALA A 187 37.14 -35.00 10.56
C ALA A 187 38.66 -35.12 10.70
N PRO A 188 39.27 -36.20 10.21
CA PRO A 188 40.75 -36.34 10.25
C PRO A 188 41.43 -35.24 9.45
N ALA A 189 42.57 -34.77 9.94
CA ALA A 189 43.36 -33.75 9.23
C ALA A 189 43.74 -34.25 7.81
N LEU A 190 43.55 -33.38 6.82
CA LEU A 190 43.96 -33.67 5.44
C LEU A 190 45.47 -33.95 5.43
N LYS A 191 45.90 -35.16 5.09
CA LYS A 191 47.31 -35.44 4.79
C LYS A 191 47.54 -35.00 3.35
N VAL A 192 48.30 -33.93 3.19
CA VAL A 192 48.82 -33.45 1.91
C VAL A 192 50.10 -34.24 1.61
#